data_d72e9ca5f7781e3ed8ec488b2efb6e15
#
_entry.id   d72e9ca5f7781e3ed8ec488b2efb6e15
#
_cell.length_a   1.000
_cell.length_b   1.000
_cell.length_c   1.000
_cell.angle_alpha   90.00
_cell.angle_beta   90.00
_cell.angle_gamma   90.00
#
_symmetry.space_group_name_H-M   'P 1'
#
loop_
_entity.id
_entity.type
_entity.pdbx_description
1 polymer ?
#
loop_
_entity_poly.entity_id
_entity_poly.type
_entity_poly.pdbx_seq_one_letter_code
_entity_poly.pdbx_strand_id
1 'polypeptide(L)'
;MIKHLWSSFLTEEATRTKDDWSPVMWIRIDETPLSFRVKNILRCYDITMVGHLVQLTREDLLKFRSLGPCTLHEITKYLNTIGLVLASD
;
A
#
# COMPACT_ATOMS: atom_id res chain seq x y z
N MET A 1 -15.47 -5.96 -10.03
CA MET A 1 -14.99 -6.08 -8.69
C MET A 1 -13.60 -5.52 -8.54
N ILE A 2 -13.39 -4.86 -7.45
CA ILE A 2 -12.11 -4.21 -7.21
C ILE A 2 -10.96 -5.20 -7.16
N LYS A 3 -11.17 -6.32 -6.50
CA LYS A 3 -10.15 -7.34 -6.45
C LYS A 3 -9.79 -7.83 -7.83
N HIS A 4 -10.77 -7.91 -8.67
CA HIS A 4 -10.56 -8.37 -10.02
C HIS A 4 -9.72 -7.39 -10.80
N LEU A 5 -10.01 -6.09 -10.63
CA LEU A 5 -9.19 -5.06 -11.24
C LEU A 5 -7.76 -5.12 -10.73
N TRP A 6 -7.62 -5.31 -9.46
CA TRP A 6 -6.35 -5.48 -8.82
C TRP A 6 -5.55 -6.59 -9.50
N SER A 7 -6.17 -7.76 -9.60
CA SER A 7 -5.52 -8.91 -10.18
C SER A 7 -5.09 -8.63 -11.61
N SER A 8 -5.95 -7.97 -12.34
CA SER A 8 -5.65 -7.64 -13.72
C SER A 8 -4.50 -6.66 -13.81
N PHE A 9 -4.49 -5.69 -12.92
CA PHE A 9 -3.48 -4.66 -12.90
C PHE A 9 -2.11 -5.22 -12.50
N LEU A 10 -2.08 -6.07 -11.50
CA LEU A 10 -0.83 -6.58 -10.97
C LEU A 10 -0.28 -7.74 -11.77
N THR A 11 -1.13 -8.49 -12.42
CA THR A 11 -0.75 -9.57 -13.31
C THR A 11 0.16 -10.60 -12.65
N GLU A 12 0.92 -11.29 -13.47
CA GLU A 12 1.81 -12.34 -12.99
C GLU A 12 2.99 -11.79 -12.22
N GLU A 13 3.34 -10.55 -12.50
CA GLU A 13 4.45 -9.94 -11.77
C GLU A 13 4.11 -9.78 -10.31
N ALA A 14 2.87 -9.48 -10.01
CA ALA A 14 2.46 -9.35 -8.63
C ALA A 14 2.62 -10.67 -7.89
N THR A 15 2.31 -11.77 -8.57
CA THR A 15 2.46 -13.07 -7.97
C THR A 15 3.93 -13.37 -7.65
N ARG A 16 4.81 -13.06 -8.60
CA ARG A 16 6.24 -13.27 -8.36
C ARG A 16 6.75 -12.36 -7.26
N THR A 17 6.29 -11.10 -7.29
CA THR A 17 6.70 -10.15 -6.28
C THR A 17 6.33 -10.65 -4.89
N LYS A 18 5.17 -11.27 -4.79
CA LYS A 18 4.71 -11.76 -3.51
C LYS A 18 5.64 -12.84 -2.98
N ASP A 19 6.14 -13.70 -3.86
CA ASP A 19 7.07 -14.72 -3.46
C ASP A 19 8.40 -14.14 -3.00
N ASP A 20 8.75 -12.97 -3.53
CA ASP A 20 10.02 -12.32 -3.20
C ASP A 20 9.89 -11.29 -2.10
N TRP A 21 8.74 -11.21 -1.47
CA TRP A 21 8.52 -10.21 -0.43
C TRP A 21 9.46 -10.44 0.75
N SER A 22 10.08 -9.34 1.19
CA SER A 22 10.84 -9.37 2.42
C SER A 22 9.87 -9.42 3.61
N PRO A 23 10.37 -9.78 4.79
CA PRO A 23 9.49 -9.87 5.96
C PRO A 23 8.67 -8.61 6.24
N VAL A 24 9.25 -7.43 6.00
CA VAL A 24 8.52 -6.18 6.27
C VAL A 24 7.31 -6.00 5.36
N MET A 25 7.34 -6.62 4.19
CA MET A 25 6.21 -6.51 3.26
C MET A 25 5.02 -7.34 3.70
N TRP A 26 5.23 -8.30 4.58
CA TRP A 26 4.15 -9.14 5.10
C TRP A 26 3.47 -8.51 6.30
N ILE A 27 3.95 -7.36 6.77
CA ILE A 27 3.32 -6.68 7.90
C ILE A 27 1.92 -6.24 7.48
N ARG A 28 0.95 -6.55 8.32
CA ARG A 28 -0.42 -6.16 8.04
C ARG A 28 -0.60 -4.68 8.34
N ILE A 29 -1.41 -4.04 7.52
CA ILE A 29 -1.68 -2.61 7.72
C ILE A 29 -2.24 -2.34 9.13
N ASP A 30 -3.04 -3.29 9.64
CA ASP A 30 -3.62 -3.13 10.98
C ASP A 30 -2.56 -3.12 12.08
N GLU A 31 -1.39 -3.66 11.80
CA GLU A 31 -0.32 -3.75 12.79
C GLU A 31 0.67 -2.60 12.68
N THR A 32 0.45 -1.69 11.76
CA THR A 32 1.36 -0.56 11.58
C THR A 32 0.98 0.57 12.52
N PRO A 33 1.89 1.50 12.78
CA PRO A 33 1.59 2.67 13.62
C PRO A 33 0.85 3.78 12.86
N LEU A 34 0.30 3.47 11.70
CA LEU A 34 -0.46 4.46 10.95
C LEU A 34 -1.74 4.82 11.68
N SER A 35 -2.26 6.02 11.43
CA SER A 35 -3.47 6.46 12.08
C SER A 35 -4.65 5.60 11.66
N PHE A 36 -5.68 5.60 12.48
CA PHE A 36 -6.89 4.85 12.22
C PHE A 36 -7.51 5.26 10.89
N ARG A 37 -7.47 6.56 10.61
CA ARG A 37 -8.02 7.08 9.36
C ARG A 37 -7.31 6.46 8.15
N VAL A 38 -5.98 6.41 8.20
CA VAL A 38 -5.21 5.84 7.11
C VAL A 38 -5.54 4.37 6.93
N LYS A 39 -5.61 3.64 8.04
CA LYS A 39 -5.91 2.23 7.98
C LYS A 39 -7.28 1.98 7.36
N ASN A 40 -8.26 2.80 7.71
CA ASN A 40 -9.60 2.66 7.13
C ASN A 40 -9.60 2.92 5.64
N ILE A 41 -8.90 3.95 5.20
CA ILE A 41 -8.85 4.27 3.78
C ILE A 41 -8.24 3.10 3.01
N LEU A 42 -7.11 2.60 3.49
CA LEU A 42 -6.44 1.50 2.81
C LEU A 42 -7.28 0.24 2.79
N ARG A 43 -7.98 -0.02 3.89
CA ARG A 43 -8.84 -1.20 3.97
C ARG A 43 -9.97 -1.12 2.94
N CYS A 44 -10.50 0.07 2.70
CA CYS A 44 -11.57 0.24 1.71
C CYS A 44 -11.12 -0.13 0.31
N TYR A 45 -9.83 -0.09 0.05
CA TYR A 45 -9.28 -0.42 -1.25
C TYR A 45 -8.56 -1.77 -1.25
N ASP A 46 -8.86 -2.61 -0.25
CA ASP A 46 -8.32 -3.95 -0.14
C ASP A 46 -6.81 -3.99 0.03
N ILE A 47 -6.23 -2.93 0.56
CA ILE A 47 -4.81 -2.89 0.85
C ILE A 47 -4.64 -3.33 2.28
N THR A 48 -4.25 -4.58 2.47
CA THR A 48 -4.18 -5.18 3.80
C THR A 48 -2.76 -5.41 4.30
N MET A 49 -1.78 -5.29 3.43
CA MET A 49 -0.38 -5.53 3.81
C MET A 49 0.51 -4.45 3.23
N VAL A 50 1.65 -4.26 3.87
CA VAL A 50 2.63 -3.27 3.40
C VAL A 50 3.08 -3.58 1.98
N GLY A 51 3.22 -4.87 1.66
CA GLY A 51 3.62 -5.25 0.31
C GLY A 51 2.66 -4.78 -0.76
N HIS A 52 1.36 -4.78 -0.46
CA HIS A 52 0.39 -4.25 -1.41
C HIS A 52 0.54 -2.74 -1.57
N LEU A 53 0.85 -2.08 -0.46
CA LEU A 53 0.95 -0.63 -0.47
C LEU A 53 2.13 -0.14 -1.30
N VAL A 54 3.26 -0.81 -1.20
CA VAL A 54 4.46 -0.34 -1.91
C VAL A 54 4.41 -0.59 -3.40
N GLN A 55 3.43 -1.32 -3.87
CA GLN A 55 3.27 -1.52 -5.31
C GLN A 55 2.51 -0.37 -5.96
N LEU A 56 1.97 0.51 -5.16
CA LEU A 56 1.21 1.66 -5.65
C LEU A 56 2.13 2.85 -5.83
N THR A 57 1.75 3.73 -6.76
CA THR A 57 2.46 4.97 -6.93
C THR A 57 1.82 6.05 -6.06
N ARG A 58 2.54 7.16 -5.93
CA ARG A 58 2.00 8.31 -5.22
C ARG A 58 0.71 8.79 -5.87
N GLU A 59 0.68 8.78 -7.19
CA GLU A 59 -0.50 9.21 -7.94
C GLU A 59 -1.68 8.28 -7.71
N ASP A 60 -1.42 6.98 -7.62
CA ASP A 60 -2.49 6.02 -7.35
C ASP A 60 -3.13 6.31 -6.01
N LEU A 61 -2.31 6.57 -5.00
CA LEU A 61 -2.83 6.84 -3.67
C LEU A 61 -3.65 8.13 -3.63
N LEU A 62 -3.22 9.15 -4.37
CA LEU A 62 -3.94 10.41 -4.37
C LEU A 62 -5.30 10.31 -5.03
N LYS A 63 -5.53 9.26 -5.80
CA LYS A 63 -6.84 9.02 -6.39
C LYS A 63 -7.81 8.38 -5.41
N PHE A 64 -7.30 7.90 -4.29
CA PHE A 64 -8.15 7.30 -3.27
C PHE A 64 -9.02 8.36 -2.63
N ARG A 65 -10.27 8.00 -2.39
CA ARG A 65 -11.19 8.90 -1.76
C ARG A 65 -10.71 9.21 -0.34
N SER A 66 -10.78 10.45 0.04
CA SER A 66 -10.41 10.93 1.37
C SER A 66 -8.92 10.87 1.67
N LEU A 67 -8.09 10.53 0.71
CA LEU A 67 -6.66 10.49 0.93
C LEU A 67 -6.04 11.77 0.38
N GLY A 68 -5.58 12.64 1.29
CA GLY A 68 -4.97 13.89 0.90
C GLY A 68 -3.46 13.89 1.09
N PRO A 69 -2.82 15.03 0.84
CA PRO A 69 -1.37 15.12 0.96
C PRO A 69 -0.83 14.78 2.35
N CYS A 70 -1.56 15.15 3.39
CA CYS A 70 -1.11 14.83 4.75
C CYS A 70 -1.15 13.35 5.01
N THR A 71 -2.18 12.67 4.53
CA THR A 71 -2.29 11.24 4.68
C THR A 71 -1.19 10.54 3.89
N LEU A 72 -0.94 11.02 2.69
CA LEU A 72 0.12 10.46 1.87
C LEU A 72 1.48 10.62 2.56
N HIS A 73 1.70 11.79 3.16
CA HIS A 73 2.94 12.04 3.89
C HIS A 73 3.12 11.05 5.05
N GLU A 74 2.05 10.78 5.76
CA GLU A 74 2.10 9.84 6.87
C GLU A 74 2.50 8.45 6.36
N ILE A 75 1.92 8.04 5.24
CA ILE A 75 2.21 6.73 4.65
C ILE A 75 3.68 6.66 4.23
N THR A 76 4.17 7.66 3.50
CA THR A 76 5.54 7.64 3.01
C THR A 76 6.53 7.72 4.15
N LYS A 77 6.21 8.48 5.17
CA LYS A 77 7.09 8.58 6.33
C LYS A 77 7.23 7.22 7.01
N TYR A 78 6.12 6.52 7.18
CA TYR A 78 6.18 5.20 7.79
C TYR A 78 7.00 4.24 6.94
N LEU A 79 6.77 4.24 5.62
CA LEU A 79 7.51 3.35 4.74
C LEU A 79 9.01 3.61 4.83
N ASN A 80 9.40 4.88 4.90
CA ASN A 80 10.81 5.21 5.02
C ASN A 80 11.42 4.66 6.29
N THR A 81 10.67 4.61 7.38
CA THR A 81 11.20 4.09 8.63
C THR A 81 11.49 2.60 8.57
N ILE A 82 10.83 1.89 7.67
CA ILE A 82 11.09 0.46 7.50
C ILE A 82 11.88 0.17 6.23
N GLY A 83 12.45 1.21 5.62
CA GLY A 83 13.36 1.04 4.49
C GLY A 83 12.68 0.82 3.16
N LEU A 84 11.42 1.23 3.02
CA LEU A 84 10.68 1.05 1.79
C LEU A 84 10.21 2.39 1.23
N VAL A 85 9.89 2.38 -0.05
CA VAL A 85 9.33 3.54 -0.74
C VAL A 85 8.22 3.07 -1.66
N LEU A 86 7.36 4.00 -2.07
CA LEU A 86 6.31 3.69 -3.03
C LEU A 86 6.91 3.40 -4.39
N ALA A 87 6.10 2.77 -5.25
CA ALA A 87 6.56 2.35 -6.56
C ALA A 87 7.07 3.51 -7.41
N SER A 88 6.53 4.71 -7.21
CA SER A 88 6.93 5.87 -8.00
C SER A 88 8.13 6.61 -7.41
N ASP A 89 8.57 6.23 -6.24
CA ASP A 89 9.72 6.90 -5.59
C ASP A 89 11.03 6.12 -5.83
#